data_8c11a39291b3e477c2f2d0a956b1f3b9
#
_entry.id   8c11a39291b3e477c2f2d0a956b1f3b9
#
_cell.length_a   1.000
_cell.length_b   1.000
_cell.length_c   1.000
_cell.angle_alpha   90.00
_cell.angle_beta   90.00
_cell.angle_gamma   90.00
#
_symmetry.space_group_name_H-M   'P 1'
#
loop_
_entity.id
_entity.type
_entity.pdbx_description
1 polymer ?
#
loop_
_entity_poly.entity_id
_entity_poly.type
_entity_poly.pdbx_seq_one_letter_code
_entity_poly.pdbx_strand_id
1 'polypeptide(L)'
;MSEVGIDDIALHFPRLFFAMQDFAEFRGADYGKLNKGLGLEAMAIPDVHEDTATMGANAVSRLIDRNSLDPSSIGRIYLGTESALDGAKPTATYIMDMLEQRYSAKFGDNCFRNCDVVDMTFACIGAVDAMHNTLDWVARGGEKRHRVGIVVFADNAKYDLGSSGEYTQGAGGGAILIRHNPRLLAIPDIWGVSTMPVHDFFKPRREVETRTVVENVLELAEESGASITANLAERILKFIPRSSKKNDVLFENEKLMIHKDTPVFDGQFSNRCYSESVKQAFIDFRSKAIVEERYNPDEDEILTNQWSRIIVHLPCLLYTSDAADDT
;
A
#
# COMPACT_ATOMS: atom_id res chain seq x y z
N MET A 1 17.05 -23.73 15.51
CA MET A 1 15.64 -23.41 15.16
C MET A 1 15.51 -23.41 13.64
N SER A 2 14.41 -23.88 13.07
CA SER A 2 14.23 -23.80 11.61
C SER A 2 14.06 -22.34 11.24
N GLU A 3 14.79 -21.89 10.23
CA GLU A 3 14.68 -20.52 9.73
C GLU A 3 13.33 -20.30 9.04
N VAL A 4 12.75 -19.12 9.24
CA VAL A 4 11.54 -18.67 8.54
C VAL A 4 11.91 -17.48 7.65
N GLY A 5 11.25 -17.34 6.53
CA GLY A 5 11.55 -16.21 5.65
C GLY A 5 10.84 -16.24 4.32
N ILE A 6 11.39 -15.49 3.39
CA ILE A 6 10.87 -15.32 2.03
C ILE A 6 11.35 -16.47 1.15
N ASP A 7 10.41 -17.27 0.66
CA ASP A 7 10.69 -18.40 -0.20
C ASP A 7 10.63 -18.04 -1.69
N ASP A 8 9.70 -17.18 -2.09
CA ASP A 8 9.53 -16.71 -3.45
C ASP A 8 8.77 -15.38 -3.50
N ILE A 9 8.95 -14.61 -4.58
CA ILE A 9 8.31 -13.31 -4.82
C ILE A 9 7.76 -13.28 -6.23
N ALA A 10 6.51 -12.86 -6.40
CA ALA A 10 5.91 -12.59 -7.69
C ALA A 10 5.43 -11.14 -7.77
N LEU A 11 5.58 -10.53 -8.93
CA LEU A 11 5.19 -9.14 -9.19
C LEU A 11 4.16 -9.07 -10.31
N HIS A 12 3.29 -8.08 -10.23
CA HIS A 12 2.38 -7.68 -11.30
C HIS A 12 2.40 -6.16 -11.46
N PHE A 13 2.58 -5.71 -12.69
CA PHE A 13 2.47 -4.31 -13.08
C PHE A 13 1.42 -4.16 -14.17
N PRO A 14 0.64 -3.07 -14.18
CA PRO A 14 -0.19 -2.69 -15.30
C PRO A 14 0.60 -2.64 -16.62
N ARG A 15 -0.10 -2.88 -17.72
CA ARG A 15 0.52 -2.80 -19.06
C ARG A 15 0.65 -1.38 -19.56
N LEU A 16 -0.26 -0.50 -19.12
CA LEU A 16 -0.22 0.90 -19.47
C LEU A 16 0.84 1.61 -18.62
N PHE A 17 1.53 2.53 -19.25
CA PHE A 17 2.49 3.38 -18.56
C PHE A 17 2.54 4.76 -19.23
N PHE A 18 2.97 5.74 -18.48
CA PHE A 18 3.27 7.07 -18.97
C PHE A 18 4.78 7.30 -18.87
N ALA A 19 5.43 7.55 -20.03
CA ALA A 19 6.86 7.77 -20.05
C ALA A 19 7.21 9.07 -19.31
N MET A 20 8.25 9.04 -18.52
CA MET A 20 8.65 10.22 -17.73
C MET A 20 9.17 11.37 -18.59
N GLN A 21 9.66 11.09 -19.77
CA GLN A 21 10.04 12.11 -20.74
C GLN A 21 8.82 12.90 -21.23
N ASP A 22 7.74 12.19 -21.60
CA ASP A 22 6.49 12.82 -22.06
C ASP A 22 5.83 13.61 -20.91
N PHE A 23 5.92 13.08 -19.69
CA PHE A 23 5.45 13.78 -18.50
C PHE A 23 6.21 15.10 -18.28
N ALA A 24 7.53 15.07 -18.38
CA ALA A 24 8.38 16.25 -18.22
C ALA A 24 8.05 17.32 -19.27
N GLU A 25 7.89 16.93 -20.53
CA GLU A 25 7.50 17.83 -21.62
C GLU A 25 6.12 18.46 -21.34
N PHE A 26 5.12 17.65 -20.99
CA PHE A 26 3.76 18.10 -20.71
C PHE A 26 3.68 19.06 -19.51
N ARG A 27 4.46 18.82 -18.46
CA ARG A 27 4.47 19.63 -17.24
C ARG A 27 5.49 20.78 -17.27
N GLY A 28 6.33 20.87 -18.29
CA GLY A 28 7.45 21.82 -18.32
C GLY A 28 8.50 21.55 -17.23
N ALA A 29 8.67 20.29 -16.84
CA ALA A 29 9.60 19.86 -15.81
C ALA A 29 10.97 19.46 -16.40
N ASP A 30 12.00 19.49 -15.56
CA ASP A 30 13.35 19.05 -15.97
C ASP A 30 13.42 17.51 -15.99
N TYR A 31 13.43 16.93 -17.19
CA TYR A 31 13.56 15.49 -17.36
C TYR A 31 14.86 14.94 -16.77
N GLY A 32 15.96 15.70 -16.84
CA GLY A 32 17.22 15.29 -16.27
C GLY A 32 17.13 15.09 -14.76
N LYS A 33 16.42 15.97 -14.07
CA LYS A 33 16.13 15.82 -12.64
C LYS A 33 15.27 14.58 -12.35
N LEU A 34 14.21 14.36 -13.14
CA LEU A 34 13.30 13.20 -12.93
C LEU A 34 13.99 11.87 -13.25
N ASN A 35 14.73 11.81 -14.35
CA ASN A 35 15.35 10.57 -14.79
C ASN A 35 16.69 10.30 -14.08
N LYS A 36 17.69 11.18 -14.24
CA LYS A 36 19.04 10.97 -13.66
C LYS A 36 19.05 11.23 -12.15
N GLY A 37 18.33 12.24 -11.69
CA GLY A 37 18.26 12.60 -10.27
C GLY A 37 17.43 11.63 -9.45
N LEU A 38 16.22 11.27 -9.94
CA LEU A 38 15.25 10.43 -9.21
C LEU A 38 15.17 9.00 -9.76
N GLY A 39 15.85 8.67 -10.84
CA GLY A 39 15.83 7.34 -11.43
C GLY A 39 14.50 6.94 -12.08
N LEU A 40 13.63 7.89 -12.38
CA LEU A 40 12.30 7.63 -12.91
C LEU A 40 12.36 7.51 -14.45
N GLU A 41 11.83 6.41 -14.98
CA GLU A 41 11.72 6.17 -16.41
C GLU A 41 10.27 6.24 -16.90
N ALA A 42 9.35 5.67 -16.13
CA ALA A 42 7.92 5.63 -16.44
C ALA A 42 7.10 5.44 -15.15
N MET A 43 5.84 5.82 -15.21
CA MET A 43 4.85 5.47 -14.18
C MET A 43 3.82 4.49 -14.75
N ALA A 44 3.58 3.38 -14.06
CA ALA A 44 2.56 2.43 -14.43
C ALA A 44 1.17 3.00 -14.13
N ILE A 45 0.24 2.82 -15.07
CA ILE A 45 -1.13 3.31 -14.99
C ILE A 45 -2.08 2.11 -15.05
N PRO A 46 -2.97 1.92 -14.07
CA PRO A 46 -3.94 0.83 -14.13
C PRO A 46 -4.92 1.04 -15.28
N ASP A 47 -5.22 -0.04 -16.01
CA ASP A 47 -6.30 -0.04 -16.99
C ASP A 47 -7.67 -0.06 -16.26
N VAL A 48 -8.75 0.14 -16.99
CA VAL A 48 -10.13 0.24 -16.46
C VAL A 48 -10.59 -0.98 -15.66
N HIS A 49 -9.94 -2.13 -15.87
CA HIS A 49 -10.21 -3.38 -15.17
C HIS A 49 -9.17 -3.71 -14.09
N GLU A 50 -8.22 -2.82 -13.84
CA GLU A 50 -7.16 -3.03 -12.86
C GLU A 50 -7.35 -2.13 -11.64
N ASP A 51 -7.26 -2.73 -10.46
CA ASP A 51 -7.29 -2.09 -9.16
C ASP A 51 -6.37 -2.83 -8.18
N THR A 52 -6.33 -2.39 -6.95
CA THR A 52 -5.51 -3.01 -5.90
C THR A 52 -5.79 -4.50 -5.75
N ALA A 53 -7.06 -4.93 -5.82
CA ALA A 53 -7.42 -6.33 -5.66
C ALA A 53 -6.99 -7.17 -6.88
N THR A 54 -7.24 -6.70 -8.09
CA THR A 54 -6.89 -7.41 -9.33
C THR A 54 -5.39 -7.53 -9.51
N MET A 55 -4.61 -6.47 -9.18
CA MET A 55 -3.15 -6.52 -9.20
C MET A 55 -2.61 -7.52 -8.17
N GLY A 56 -3.15 -7.49 -6.95
CA GLY A 56 -2.81 -8.46 -5.90
C GLY A 56 -3.15 -9.90 -6.31
N ALA A 57 -4.35 -10.15 -6.84
CA ALA A 57 -4.78 -11.47 -7.29
C ALA A 57 -3.88 -12.03 -8.41
N ASN A 58 -3.46 -11.19 -9.36
CA ASN A 58 -2.54 -11.57 -10.41
C ASN A 58 -1.16 -11.96 -9.87
N ALA A 59 -0.63 -11.20 -8.89
CA ALA A 59 0.64 -11.53 -8.25
C ALA A 59 0.56 -12.86 -7.48
N VAL A 60 -0.50 -13.06 -6.69
CA VAL A 60 -0.74 -14.30 -5.95
C VAL A 60 -0.91 -15.50 -6.90
N SER A 61 -1.68 -15.34 -7.98
CA SER A 61 -1.85 -16.40 -8.98
C SER A 61 -0.52 -16.86 -9.58
N ARG A 62 0.36 -15.91 -9.94
CA ARG A 62 1.71 -16.24 -10.44
C ARG A 62 2.53 -17.03 -9.42
N LEU A 63 2.40 -16.67 -8.14
CA LEU A 63 3.09 -17.36 -7.06
C LEU A 63 2.59 -18.78 -6.86
N ILE A 64 1.26 -18.98 -6.87
CA ILE A 64 0.59 -20.27 -6.77
C ILE A 64 1.00 -21.16 -7.94
N ASP A 65 0.87 -20.68 -9.18
CA ASP A 65 1.15 -21.43 -10.39
C ASP A 65 2.63 -21.85 -10.46
N ARG A 66 3.57 -20.91 -10.17
CA ARG A 66 5.01 -21.16 -10.22
C ARG A 66 5.48 -22.17 -9.19
N ASN A 67 4.89 -22.14 -7.99
CA ASN A 67 5.25 -23.05 -6.91
C ASN A 67 4.32 -24.28 -6.83
N SER A 68 3.39 -24.45 -7.77
CA SER A 68 2.41 -25.55 -7.80
C SER A 68 1.71 -25.72 -6.44
N LEU A 69 1.34 -24.61 -5.79
CA LEU A 69 0.69 -24.66 -4.49
C LEU A 69 -0.74 -25.19 -4.61
N ASP A 70 -1.11 -26.07 -3.68
CA ASP A 70 -2.50 -26.40 -3.44
C ASP A 70 -3.14 -25.23 -2.65
N PRO A 71 -4.24 -24.63 -3.13
CA PRO A 71 -4.93 -23.56 -2.41
C PRO A 71 -5.27 -23.90 -0.96
N SER A 72 -5.60 -25.17 -0.67
CA SER A 72 -5.90 -25.63 0.68
C SER A 72 -4.69 -25.58 1.63
N SER A 73 -3.47 -25.53 1.07
CA SER A 73 -2.23 -25.35 1.83
C SER A 73 -1.94 -23.88 2.20
N ILE A 74 -2.67 -22.93 1.61
CA ILE A 74 -2.51 -21.52 1.91
C ILE A 74 -3.37 -21.18 3.13
N GLY A 75 -2.71 -20.94 4.25
CA GLY A 75 -3.41 -20.66 5.51
C GLY A 75 -3.65 -19.17 5.77
N ARG A 76 -2.95 -18.29 5.04
CA ARG A 76 -3.02 -16.85 5.24
C ARG A 76 -2.69 -16.08 3.97
N ILE A 77 -3.49 -15.03 3.68
CA ILE A 77 -3.20 -14.00 2.68
C ILE A 77 -3.42 -12.64 3.36
N TYR A 78 -2.36 -11.93 3.69
CA TYR A 78 -2.41 -10.62 4.31
C TYR A 78 -1.93 -9.56 3.32
N LEU A 79 -2.73 -8.51 3.16
CA LEU A 79 -2.48 -7.41 2.23
C LEU A 79 -2.02 -6.16 2.97
N GLY A 80 -0.88 -5.59 2.57
CA GLY A 80 -0.50 -4.23 2.90
C GLY A 80 -0.87 -3.29 1.76
N THR A 81 -1.66 -2.25 2.06
CA THR A 81 -2.12 -1.28 1.05
C THR A 81 -2.51 0.06 1.66
N GLU A 82 -2.31 1.14 0.92
CA GLU A 82 -2.92 2.45 1.17
C GLU A 82 -4.10 2.75 0.23
N SER A 83 -4.41 1.82 -0.67
CA SER A 83 -5.42 1.95 -1.72
C SER A 83 -6.51 0.88 -1.58
N ALA A 84 -6.96 0.62 -0.34
CA ALA A 84 -8.01 -0.34 -0.04
C ALA A 84 -9.31 0.00 -0.78
N LEU A 85 -10.03 -1.03 -1.24
CA LEU A 85 -11.29 -0.87 -1.98
C LEU A 85 -12.49 -0.61 -1.07
N ASP A 86 -12.40 -0.97 0.20
CA ASP A 86 -13.52 -0.95 1.14
C ASP A 86 -13.07 -0.38 2.50
N GLY A 87 -13.99 0.23 3.21
CA GLY A 87 -13.72 0.82 4.53
C GLY A 87 -13.93 -0.13 5.71
N ALA A 88 -14.50 -1.32 5.46
CA ALA A 88 -14.87 -2.29 6.49
C ALA A 88 -14.47 -3.72 6.14
N LYS A 89 -14.64 -4.10 4.88
CA LYS A 89 -14.30 -5.44 4.37
C LYS A 89 -12.87 -5.43 3.83
N PRO A 90 -11.99 -6.36 4.23
CA PRO A 90 -10.65 -6.43 3.69
C PRO A 90 -10.62 -6.59 2.16
N THR A 91 -9.82 -5.79 1.48
CA THR A 91 -9.55 -5.92 0.04
C THR A 91 -8.99 -7.31 -0.30
N ALA A 92 -8.26 -7.93 0.63
CA ALA A 92 -7.79 -9.31 0.52
C ALA A 92 -8.93 -10.33 0.32
N THR A 93 -10.17 -10.04 0.72
CA THR A 93 -11.33 -10.91 0.45
C THR A 93 -11.75 -10.88 -1.02
N TYR A 94 -11.56 -9.76 -1.71
CA TYR A 94 -11.79 -9.66 -3.16
C TYR A 94 -10.70 -10.40 -3.93
N ILE A 95 -9.44 -10.32 -3.46
CA ILE A 95 -8.33 -11.14 -3.98
C ILE A 95 -8.70 -12.62 -3.87
N MET A 96 -9.14 -13.06 -2.69
CA MET A 96 -9.51 -14.45 -2.44
C MET A 96 -10.66 -14.93 -3.34
N ASP A 97 -11.68 -14.10 -3.57
CA ASP A 97 -12.79 -14.44 -4.46
C ASP A 97 -12.32 -14.67 -5.90
N MET A 98 -11.46 -13.81 -6.43
CA MET A 98 -10.87 -13.99 -7.76
C MET A 98 -9.99 -15.25 -7.86
N LEU A 99 -9.24 -15.57 -6.79
CA LEU A 99 -8.45 -16.79 -6.72
C LEU A 99 -9.36 -18.04 -6.65
N GLU A 100 -10.43 -18.00 -5.87
CA GLU A 100 -11.43 -19.06 -5.80
C GLU A 100 -12.03 -19.34 -7.19
N GLN A 101 -12.47 -18.29 -7.90
CA GLN A 101 -12.99 -18.43 -9.27
C GLN A 101 -11.97 -19.03 -10.23
N ARG A 102 -10.69 -18.70 -10.09
CA ARG A 102 -9.63 -19.21 -10.95
C ARG A 102 -9.30 -20.68 -10.68
N TYR A 103 -9.31 -21.10 -9.42
CA TYR A 103 -8.77 -22.41 -9.02
C TYR A 103 -9.82 -23.46 -8.70
N SER A 104 -11.10 -23.09 -8.49
CA SER A 104 -12.18 -24.03 -8.13
C SER A 104 -12.38 -25.15 -9.13
N ALA A 105 -12.25 -24.88 -10.42
CA ALA A 105 -12.37 -25.91 -11.46
C ALA A 105 -11.34 -27.05 -11.31
N LYS A 106 -10.17 -26.76 -10.74
CA LYS A 106 -9.07 -27.74 -10.55
C LYS A 106 -9.08 -28.35 -9.15
N PHE A 107 -9.38 -27.56 -8.12
CA PHE A 107 -9.21 -27.96 -6.72
C PHE A 107 -10.54 -28.11 -5.96
N GLY A 108 -11.67 -27.88 -6.63
CA GLY A 108 -13.01 -27.91 -6.03
C GLY A 108 -13.43 -26.58 -5.42
N ASP A 109 -14.73 -26.44 -5.20
CA ASP A 109 -15.31 -25.23 -4.62
C ASP A 109 -14.83 -24.99 -3.19
N ASN A 110 -14.64 -23.73 -2.84
CA ASN A 110 -14.13 -23.29 -1.54
C ASN A 110 -12.73 -23.82 -1.22
N CYS A 111 -11.86 -23.87 -2.21
CA CYS A 111 -10.49 -24.36 -2.05
C CYS A 111 -9.64 -23.45 -1.14
N PHE A 112 -10.02 -22.17 -0.91
CA PHE A 112 -9.42 -21.25 0.06
C PHE A 112 -10.19 -21.13 1.39
N ARG A 113 -11.17 -22.00 1.68
CA ARG A 113 -12.06 -21.90 2.86
C ARG A 113 -11.37 -21.66 4.18
N ASN A 114 -10.19 -22.21 4.37
CA ASN A 114 -9.43 -22.13 5.62
C ASN A 114 -8.29 -21.10 5.57
N CYS A 115 -8.33 -20.20 4.60
CA CYS A 115 -7.37 -19.10 4.47
C CYS A 115 -7.86 -17.88 5.25
N ASP A 116 -7.03 -17.39 6.17
CA ASP A 116 -7.28 -16.15 6.89
C ASP A 116 -6.85 -14.95 6.04
N VAL A 117 -7.67 -13.90 5.98
CA VAL A 117 -7.42 -12.71 5.15
C VAL A 117 -7.64 -11.41 5.92
N VAL A 118 -6.68 -10.50 5.83
CA VAL A 118 -6.70 -9.19 6.50
C VAL A 118 -6.00 -8.14 5.63
N ASP A 119 -6.48 -6.90 5.68
CA ASP A 119 -5.75 -5.73 5.19
C ASP A 119 -5.02 -5.04 6.34
N MET A 120 -3.79 -4.61 6.08
CA MET A 120 -2.99 -3.76 6.97
C MET A 120 -2.73 -2.43 6.28
N THR A 121 -3.28 -1.37 6.84
CA THR A 121 -3.16 -0.02 6.29
C THR A 121 -2.07 0.73 7.04
N PHE A 122 -0.94 0.92 6.38
CA PHE A 122 0.13 1.80 6.84
C PHE A 122 0.95 2.30 5.65
N ALA A 123 0.34 3.13 4.81
CA ALA A 123 0.96 3.66 3.59
C ALA A 123 1.85 2.61 2.89
N CYS A 124 3.08 2.96 2.52
CA CYS A 124 4.01 2.08 1.80
C CYS A 124 4.52 0.89 2.64
N ILE A 125 4.38 0.89 3.98
CA ILE A 125 4.97 -0.13 4.85
C ILE A 125 3.97 -1.15 5.42
N GLY A 126 2.68 -1.05 5.13
CA GLY A 126 1.68 -2.01 5.61
C GLY A 126 2.01 -3.47 5.28
N ALA A 127 2.69 -3.72 4.16
CA ALA A 127 3.14 -5.05 3.79
C ALA A 127 4.30 -5.57 4.66
N VAL A 128 5.10 -4.68 5.26
CA VAL A 128 6.15 -5.08 6.23
C VAL A 128 5.50 -5.60 7.52
N ASP A 129 4.45 -4.94 8.00
CA ASP A 129 3.68 -5.42 9.15
C ASP A 129 2.96 -6.73 8.83
N ALA A 130 2.38 -6.86 7.63
CA ALA A 130 1.79 -8.11 7.14
C ALA A 130 2.81 -9.24 7.09
N MET A 131 4.03 -8.93 6.66
CA MET A 131 5.15 -9.89 6.60
C MET A 131 5.58 -10.31 8.01
N HIS A 132 5.79 -9.38 8.92
CA HIS A 132 6.13 -9.67 10.31
C HIS A 132 5.11 -10.60 10.97
N ASN A 133 3.82 -10.24 10.87
CA ASN A 133 2.74 -11.08 11.40
C ASN A 133 2.69 -12.48 10.75
N THR A 134 3.04 -12.59 9.48
CA THR A 134 3.01 -13.88 8.76
C THR A 134 4.23 -14.72 9.11
N LEU A 135 5.41 -14.12 9.27
CA LEU A 135 6.61 -14.79 9.77
C LEU A 135 6.38 -15.40 11.15
N ASP A 136 5.85 -14.61 12.09
CA ASP A 136 5.51 -15.09 13.44
C ASP A 136 4.50 -16.23 13.42
N TRP A 137 3.50 -16.16 12.57
CA TRP A 137 2.49 -17.20 12.42
C TRP A 137 3.11 -18.51 11.89
N VAL A 138 3.99 -18.43 10.89
CA VAL A 138 4.72 -19.59 10.35
C VAL A 138 5.65 -20.14 11.43
N ALA A 139 6.42 -19.30 12.11
CA ALA A 139 7.34 -19.72 13.19
C ALA A 139 6.63 -20.45 14.34
N ARG A 140 5.41 -20.06 14.68
CA ARG A 140 4.57 -20.71 15.70
C ARG A 140 3.95 -22.04 15.24
N GLY A 141 4.25 -22.49 14.05
CA GLY A 141 3.83 -23.79 13.52
C GLY A 141 2.63 -23.75 12.60
N GLY A 142 2.36 -22.64 11.94
CA GLY A 142 1.42 -22.58 10.82
C GLY A 142 1.73 -23.66 9.78
N GLU A 143 3.00 -23.95 9.57
CA GLU A 143 3.46 -25.04 8.68
C GLU A 143 3.34 -26.45 9.24
N LYS A 144 3.15 -26.66 10.54
CA LYS A 144 2.94 -28.03 11.09
C LYS A 144 1.78 -28.79 10.44
N ARG A 145 0.96 -28.09 9.63
CA ARG A 145 -0.14 -28.65 8.85
C ARG A 145 0.07 -28.43 7.34
N HIS A 146 1.32 -28.29 6.89
CA HIS A 146 1.67 -27.97 5.49
C HIS A 146 1.04 -26.67 4.98
N ARG A 147 0.91 -25.64 5.86
CA ARG A 147 0.34 -24.36 5.51
C ARG A 147 1.40 -23.31 5.31
N VAL A 148 1.28 -22.55 4.23
CA VAL A 148 2.12 -21.42 3.91
C VAL A 148 1.37 -20.11 4.12
N GLY A 149 2.11 -19.02 4.33
CA GLY A 149 1.56 -17.67 4.34
C GLY A 149 1.93 -16.92 3.07
N ILE A 150 1.02 -16.10 2.58
CA ILE A 150 1.26 -15.17 1.49
C ILE A 150 1.05 -13.75 2.00
N VAL A 151 2.02 -12.89 1.75
CA VAL A 151 1.92 -11.46 1.98
C VAL A 151 1.74 -10.79 0.62
N VAL A 152 0.73 -9.95 0.51
CA VAL A 152 0.44 -9.18 -0.70
C VAL A 152 0.74 -7.72 -0.43
N PHE A 153 1.31 -7.05 -1.39
CA PHE A 153 1.40 -5.60 -1.44
C PHE A 153 0.87 -5.13 -2.79
N ALA A 154 -0.05 -4.19 -2.77
CA ALA A 154 -0.63 -3.66 -4.00
C ALA A 154 -1.18 -2.27 -3.76
N ASP A 155 -0.81 -1.34 -4.62
CA ASP A 155 -1.25 0.04 -4.55
C ASP A 155 -1.50 0.66 -5.93
N ASN A 156 -2.44 1.58 -5.94
CA ASN A 156 -2.64 2.56 -6.97
C ASN A 156 -2.37 3.94 -6.34
N ALA A 157 -1.09 4.32 -6.31
CA ALA A 157 -0.65 5.55 -5.69
C ALA A 157 -1.04 6.75 -6.56
N LYS A 158 -1.77 7.69 -5.96
CA LYS A 158 -2.25 8.91 -6.61
C LYS A 158 -1.79 10.13 -5.83
N TYR A 159 -1.43 11.18 -6.56
CA TYR A 159 -1.11 12.49 -6.00
C TYR A 159 -1.92 13.58 -6.71
N ASP A 160 -2.05 14.74 -6.08
CA ASP A 160 -2.73 15.89 -6.70
C ASP A 160 -1.99 16.29 -7.98
N LEU A 161 -2.72 16.57 -9.05
CA LEU A 161 -2.15 17.02 -10.32
C LEU A 161 -1.39 18.34 -10.12
N GLY A 162 -0.20 18.44 -10.69
CA GLY A 162 0.70 19.58 -10.52
C GLY A 162 1.41 19.66 -9.17
N SER A 163 1.20 18.67 -8.26
CA SER A 163 1.92 18.61 -6.98
C SER A 163 3.34 18.09 -7.15
N SER A 164 4.16 18.31 -6.12
CA SER A 164 5.53 17.78 -6.05
C SER A 164 5.60 16.25 -5.95
N GLY A 165 4.47 15.57 -5.69
CA GLY A 165 4.36 14.12 -5.64
C GLY A 165 3.90 13.49 -6.96
N GLU A 166 3.37 14.26 -7.92
CA GLU A 166 2.72 13.73 -9.11
C GLU A 166 3.61 12.78 -9.92
N TYR A 167 4.89 13.09 -10.07
CA TYR A 167 5.82 12.26 -10.84
C TYR A 167 6.21 10.95 -10.14
N THR A 168 5.83 10.77 -8.88
CA THR A 168 6.05 9.54 -8.12
C THR A 168 4.83 8.62 -8.08
N GLN A 169 3.77 8.96 -8.82
CA GLN A 169 2.60 8.11 -8.98
C GLN A 169 2.96 6.78 -9.65
N GLY A 170 2.12 5.80 -9.43
CA GLY A 170 2.22 4.51 -10.09
C GLY A 170 1.26 3.49 -9.52
N ALA A 171 1.17 2.37 -10.20
CA ALA A 171 0.36 1.25 -9.77
C ALA A 171 1.12 -0.06 -9.92
N GLY A 172 0.87 -0.99 -9.01
CA GLY A 172 1.48 -2.30 -9.06
C GLY A 172 1.08 -3.17 -7.89
N GLY A 173 1.47 -4.43 -7.97
CA GLY A 173 1.26 -5.39 -6.91
C GLY A 173 2.33 -6.45 -6.88
N GLY A 174 2.48 -7.09 -5.73
CA GLY A 174 3.35 -8.23 -5.55
C GLY A 174 2.83 -9.16 -4.48
N ALA A 175 3.37 -10.36 -4.48
CA ALA A 175 3.08 -11.40 -3.49
C ALA A 175 4.37 -12.07 -3.05
N ILE A 176 4.50 -12.30 -1.74
CA ILE A 176 5.66 -12.91 -1.09
C ILE A 176 5.19 -14.22 -0.45
N LEU A 177 5.84 -15.32 -0.76
CA LEU A 177 5.62 -16.61 -0.13
C LEU A 177 6.48 -16.74 1.12
N ILE A 178 5.85 -16.95 2.26
CA ILE A 178 6.52 -17.13 3.56
C ILE A 178 6.40 -18.59 4.00
N ARG A 179 7.54 -19.19 4.34
CA ARG A 179 7.62 -20.57 4.86
C ARG A 179 8.89 -20.83 5.67
N HIS A 180 8.95 -22.02 6.26
CA HIS A 180 10.19 -22.55 6.85
C HIS A 180 11.19 -22.95 5.77
N ASN A 181 12.47 -22.86 6.11
CA ASN A 181 13.59 -23.17 5.23
C ASN A 181 13.46 -22.47 3.86
N PRO A 182 13.39 -21.13 3.87
CA PRO A 182 13.10 -20.34 2.68
C PRO A 182 14.25 -20.42 1.68
N ARG A 183 13.94 -20.40 0.39
CA ARG A 183 14.93 -20.43 -0.70
C ARG A 183 15.63 -19.11 -0.96
N LEU A 184 14.97 -17.97 -0.66
CA LEU A 184 15.50 -16.66 -1.01
C LEU A 184 16.17 -15.94 0.16
N LEU A 185 15.45 -15.80 1.27
CA LEU A 185 15.92 -14.99 2.39
C LEU A 185 15.35 -15.51 3.72
N ALA A 186 16.23 -15.93 4.61
CA ALA A 186 15.87 -16.16 6.00
C ALA A 186 15.79 -14.81 6.73
N ILE A 187 14.71 -14.60 7.49
CA ILE A 187 14.48 -13.37 8.24
C ILE A 187 14.57 -13.70 9.73
N PRO A 188 15.53 -13.10 10.45
CA PRO A 188 15.66 -13.30 11.89
C PRO A 188 14.48 -12.66 12.63
N ASP A 189 14.30 -13.07 13.86
CA ASP A 189 13.22 -12.65 14.76
C ASP A 189 13.48 -11.32 15.49
N ILE A 190 14.61 -10.66 15.19
CA ILE A 190 14.94 -9.34 15.72
C ILE A 190 14.57 -8.25 14.72
N TRP A 191 13.75 -7.32 15.18
CA TRP A 191 13.29 -6.17 14.40
C TRP A 191 13.55 -4.88 15.15
N GLY A 192 14.08 -3.88 14.45
CA GLY A 192 14.13 -2.52 14.96
C GLY A 192 12.84 -1.79 14.61
N VAL A 193 12.22 -1.16 15.59
CA VAL A 193 10.94 -0.44 15.43
C VAL A 193 11.07 0.99 15.92
N SER A 194 10.53 1.92 15.14
CA SER A 194 10.35 3.30 15.56
C SER A 194 9.02 3.81 15.04
N THR A 195 8.27 4.51 15.88
CA THR A 195 6.99 5.11 15.52
C THR A 195 6.96 6.56 15.99
N MET A 196 6.61 7.48 15.10
CA MET A 196 6.42 8.91 15.41
C MET A 196 4.95 9.27 15.20
N PRO A 197 4.23 9.74 16.22
CA PRO A 197 2.83 10.15 16.12
C PRO A 197 2.70 11.56 15.49
N VAL A 198 3.04 11.69 14.22
CA VAL A 198 2.99 12.94 13.47
C VAL A 198 1.73 13.03 12.63
N HIS A 199 1.28 14.26 12.35
CA HIS A 199 0.12 14.52 11.51
C HIS A 199 0.59 14.89 10.10
N ASP A 200 1.04 13.85 9.36
CA ASP A 200 1.56 13.99 7.99
C ASP A 200 1.26 12.72 7.18
N PHE A 201 1.27 12.83 5.86
CA PHE A 201 1.02 11.75 4.91
C PHE A 201 -0.27 10.96 5.21
N PHE A 202 -1.42 11.63 5.18
CA PHE A 202 -2.72 11.03 5.45
C PHE A 202 -3.73 11.37 4.37
N LYS A 203 -4.72 10.49 4.16
CA LYS A 203 -5.82 10.67 3.22
C LYS A 203 -7.09 11.01 4.01
N PRO A 204 -7.51 12.28 4.03
CA PRO A 204 -8.63 12.69 4.88
C PRO A 204 -9.96 12.12 4.38
N ARG A 205 -10.80 11.71 5.34
CA ARG A 205 -12.21 11.38 5.13
C ARG A 205 -13.05 12.41 5.87
N ARG A 206 -14.03 12.97 5.20
CA ARG A 206 -14.93 13.99 5.76
C ARG A 206 -16.37 13.68 5.40
N GLU A 207 -17.27 13.90 6.35
CA GLU A 207 -18.70 13.95 6.09
C GLU A 207 -19.09 15.40 5.79
N VAL A 208 -19.87 15.60 4.74
CA VAL A 208 -20.43 16.92 4.35
C VAL A 208 -21.91 16.72 4.10
N GLU A 209 -22.73 17.63 4.66
CA GLU A 209 -24.17 17.65 4.37
C GLU A 209 -24.37 17.87 2.87
N THR A 210 -25.11 16.99 2.20
CA THR A 210 -25.39 17.09 0.77
C THR A 210 -26.04 18.43 0.43
N ARG A 211 -26.90 18.90 1.31
CA ARG A 211 -27.55 20.21 1.19
C ARG A 211 -26.53 21.34 1.14
N THR A 212 -25.56 21.37 2.04
CA THR A 212 -24.50 22.39 2.08
C THR A 212 -23.68 22.41 0.79
N VAL A 213 -23.36 21.23 0.24
CA VAL A 213 -22.64 21.13 -1.04
C VAL A 213 -23.45 21.76 -2.17
N VAL A 214 -24.75 21.48 -2.22
CA VAL A 214 -25.63 22.04 -3.26
C VAL A 214 -25.82 23.54 -3.07
N GLU A 215 -26.02 24.02 -1.85
CA GLU A 215 -26.13 25.46 -1.54
C GLU A 215 -24.86 26.21 -1.99
N ASN A 216 -23.67 25.70 -1.68
CA ASN A 216 -22.39 26.28 -2.13
C ASN A 216 -22.25 26.30 -3.67
N VAL A 217 -22.69 25.23 -4.35
CA VAL A 217 -22.67 25.17 -5.82
C VAL A 217 -23.62 26.22 -6.43
N LEU A 218 -24.78 26.39 -5.83
CA LEU A 218 -25.75 27.42 -6.28
C LEU A 218 -25.19 28.83 -6.07
N GLU A 219 -24.57 29.10 -4.94
CA GLU A 219 -23.92 30.39 -4.62
C GLU A 219 -22.77 30.68 -5.60
N LEU A 220 -21.89 29.74 -5.87
CA LEU A 220 -20.82 29.88 -6.86
C LEU A 220 -21.36 30.14 -8.31
N ALA A 221 -22.48 29.51 -8.64
CA ALA A 221 -23.11 29.72 -9.93
C ALA A 221 -23.70 31.16 -10.07
N GLU A 222 -24.31 31.69 -9.01
CA GLU A 222 -24.78 33.07 -8.93
C GLU A 222 -23.63 34.07 -9.01
N GLU A 223 -22.54 33.84 -8.25
CA GLU A 223 -21.31 34.65 -8.31
C GLU A 223 -20.69 34.66 -9.72
N SER A 224 -20.80 33.57 -10.45
CA SER A 224 -20.34 33.42 -11.84
C SER A 224 -21.29 34.09 -12.88
N GLY A 225 -22.36 34.75 -12.43
CA GLY A 225 -23.33 35.45 -13.25
C GLY A 225 -24.47 34.54 -13.80
N ALA A 226 -24.59 33.31 -13.30
CA ALA A 226 -25.73 32.46 -13.65
C ALA A 226 -26.98 32.94 -12.90
N SER A 227 -28.07 33.16 -13.63
CA SER A 227 -29.35 33.51 -13.01
C SER A 227 -30.08 32.27 -12.53
N ILE A 228 -29.94 31.97 -11.25
CA ILE A 228 -30.63 30.87 -10.59
C ILE A 228 -31.86 31.41 -9.85
N THR A 229 -33.06 31.07 -10.36
CA THR A 229 -34.27 31.47 -9.67
C THR A 229 -34.47 30.67 -8.38
N ALA A 230 -35.07 31.29 -7.35
CA ALA A 230 -35.39 30.63 -6.08
C ALA A 230 -36.19 29.32 -6.27
N ASN A 231 -37.08 29.28 -7.26
CA ASN A 231 -37.83 28.10 -7.64
C ASN A 231 -36.94 27.00 -8.20
N LEU A 232 -35.92 27.32 -8.99
CA LEU A 232 -34.94 26.34 -9.52
C LEU A 232 -34.09 25.81 -8.42
N ALA A 233 -33.55 26.67 -7.55
CA ALA A 233 -32.79 26.26 -6.39
C ALA A 233 -33.59 25.31 -5.49
N GLU A 234 -34.84 25.65 -5.17
CA GLU A 234 -35.71 24.79 -4.37
C GLU A 234 -35.99 23.44 -5.06
N ARG A 235 -36.16 23.43 -6.38
CA ARG A 235 -36.34 22.19 -7.14
C ARG A 235 -35.08 21.33 -7.11
N ILE A 236 -33.90 21.91 -7.29
CA ILE A 236 -32.64 21.19 -7.19
C ILE A 236 -32.47 20.56 -5.80
N LEU A 237 -32.73 21.33 -4.75
CA LEU A 237 -32.69 20.82 -3.37
C LEU A 237 -33.73 19.73 -3.06
N LYS A 238 -34.88 19.75 -3.76
CA LYS A 238 -35.88 18.67 -3.68
C LYS A 238 -35.49 17.42 -4.46
N PHE A 239 -34.59 17.52 -5.44
CA PHE A 239 -34.04 16.38 -6.18
C PHE A 239 -32.96 15.64 -5.39
N ILE A 240 -32.42 16.22 -4.32
CA ILE A 240 -31.56 15.49 -3.41
C ILE A 240 -32.42 14.39 -2.78
N PRO A 241 -32.14 13.10 -3.04
CA PRO A 241 -32.98 12.02 -2.55
C PRO A 241 -33.07 12.09 -1.04
N ARG A 242 -34.27 12.34 -0.53
CA ARG A 242 -34.56 11.96 0.84
C ARG A 242 -34.59 10.44 0.84
N SER A 243 -33.63 9.82 1.49
CA SER A 243 -33.48 8.38 1.58
C SER A 243 -34.80 7.70 1.97
N SER A 244 -35.50 7.17 0.98
CA SER A 244 -36.71 6.37 1.21
C SER A 244 -36.69 5.02 0.46
N LYS A 245 -35.62 4.72 -0.26
CA LYS A 245 -35.49 3.43 -0.96
C LYS A 245 -34.32 2.65 -0.39
N LYS A 246 -34.61 1.49 0.16
CA LYS A 246 -33.71 0.52 0.79
C LYS A 246 -32.49 0.06 -0.03
N ASN A 247 -32.27 0.57 -1.23
CA ASN A 247 -31.19 0.14 -2.13
C ASN A 247 -30.38 1.30 -2.70
N ASP A 248 -30.52 2.51 -2.17
CA ASP A 248 -29.72 3.65 -2.67
C ASP A 248 -28.49 3.82 -1.76
N VAL A 249 -27.42 3.12 -2.13
CA VAL A 249 -26.17 3.00 -1.36
C VAL A 249 -25.45 4.34 -1.18
N LEU A 250 -25.77 5.36 -2.01
CA LEU A 250 -25.03 6.62 -2.03
C LEU A 250 -25.68 7.74 -1.20
N PHE A 251 -26.93 7.61 -0.76
CA PHE A 251 -27.70 8.73 -0.20
C PHE A 251 -28.45 8.39 1.09
N GLU A 252 -28.01 7.38 1.84
CA GLU A 252 -28.75 6.89 2.98
C GLU A 252 -29.01 7.90 4.10
N ASN A 253 -28.22 9.00 4.22
CA ASN A 253 -28.30 9.89 5.38
C ASN A 253 -28.13 11.39 5.06
N GLU A 254 -28.54 11.91 3.92
CA GLU A 254 -28.36 13.33 3.61
C GLU A 254 -26.90 13.84 3.71
N LYS A 255 -25.94 12.93 3.86
CA LYS A 255 -24.51 13.21 3.98
C LYS A 255 -23.73 12.55 2.85
N LEU A 256 -22.74 13.26 2.35
CA LEU A 256 -21.74 12.74 1.42
C LEU A 256 -20.46 12.44 2.20
N MET A 257 -19.94 11.25 2.02
CA MET A 257 -18.59 10.93 2.47
C MET A 257 -17.61 11.38 1.40
N ILE A 258 -16.81 12.36 1.70
CA ILE A 258 -15.71 12.79 0.83
C ILE A 258 -14.45 12.10 1.29
N HIS A 259 -13.89 11.29 0.40
CA HIS A 259 -12.60 10.66 0.58
C HIS A 259 -11.61 11.28 -0.41
N LYS A 260 -10.51 11.82 0.11
CA LYS A 260 -9.41 12.29 -0.73
C LYS A 260 -8.46 11.12 -0.98
N ASP A 261 -8.39 10.65 -2.23
CA ASP A 261 -7.52 9.55 -2.65
C ASP A 261 -6.03 9.91 -2.64
N THR A 262 -5.73 11.22 -2.66
CA THR A 262 -4.38 11.74 -2.66
C THR A 262 -3.95 12.13 -1.25
N PRO A 263 -2.71 11.88 -0.83
CA PRO A 263 -2.25 12.23 0.51
C PRO A 263 -2.09 13.74 0.68
N VAL A 264 -2.33 14.19 1.90
CA VAL A 264 -1.88 15.50 2.39
C VAL A 264 -0.55 15.28 3.09
N PHE A 265 0.51 15.97 2.66
CA PHE A 265 1.86 15.81 3.22
C PHE A 265 2.73 17.05 3.01
N ASP A 266 3.71 17.21 3.87
CA ASP A 266 4.83 18.14 3.71
C ASP A 266 6.10 17.33 3.41
N GLY A 267 6.61 17.43 2.17
CA GLY A 267 7.76 16.63 1.74
C GLY A 267 9.02 16.82 2.57
N GLN A 268 9.33 18.05 3.03
CA GLN A 268 10.50 18.30 3.86
C GLN A 268 10.32 17.75 5.28
N PHE A 269 9.12 17.88 5.82
CA PHE A 269 8.80 17.33 7.13
C PHE A 269 8.79 15.80 7.09
N SER A 270 8.16 15.20 6.08
CA SER A 270 8.18 13.75 5.85
C SER A 270 9.60 13.17 5.83
N ASN A 271 10.54 13.85 5.17
CA ASN A 271 11.93 13.41 5.07
C ASN A 271 12.66 13.44 6.42
N ARG A 272 12.46 14.50 7.20
CA ARG A 272 13.03 14.56 8.56
C ARG A 272 12.46 13.43 9.43
N CYS A 273 11.15 13.17 9.34
CA CYS A 273 10.51 12.07 10.06
C CYS A 273 11.08 10.71 9.63
N TYR A 274 11.28 10.53 8.31
CA TYR A 274 11.88 9.32 7.78
C TYR A 274 13.28 9.07 8.33
N SER A 275 14.18 10.05 8.21
CA SER A 275 15.56 9.94 8.69
C SER A 275 15.63 9.65 10.20
N GLU A 276 14.83 10.36 11.00
CA GLU A 276 14.78 10.12 12.43
C GLU A 276 14.20 8.74 12.77
N SER A 277 13.15 8.29 12.06
CA SER A 277 12.56 6.98 12.27
C SER A 277 13.53 5.85 11.94
N VAL A 278 14.29 5.95 10.84
CA VAL A 278 15.32 4.96 10.48
C VAL A 278 16.39 4.90 11.55
N LYS A 279 16.90 6.05 11.99
CA LYS A 279 17.91 6.15 13.08
C LYS A 279 17.42 5.48 14.37
N GLN A 280 16.22 5.81 14.81
CA GLN A 280 15.65 5.26 16.04
C GLN A 280 15.34 3.76 15.93
N ALA A 281 14.87 3.29 14.77
CA ALA A 281 14.67 1.87 14.51
C ALA A 281 15.99 1.10 14.53
N PHE A 282 17.07 1.70 14.02
CA PHE A 282 18.40 1.12 14.10
C PHE A 282 18.92 1.01 15.54
N ILE A 283 18.72 2.06 16.35
CA ILE A 283 19.06 2.06 17.78
C ILE A 283 18.29 0.94 18.53
N ASP A 284 16.99 0.80 18.26
CA ASP A 284 16.15 -0.24 18.84
C ASP A 284 16.63 -1.65 18.42
N PHE A 285 16.90 -1.85 17.12
CA PHE A 285 17.46 -3.10 16.61
C PHE A 285 18.77 -3.46 17.32
N ARG A 286 19.71 -2.50 17.39
CA ARG A 286 21.00 -2.67 18.03
C ARG A 286 20.87 -3.08 19.50
N SER A 287 19.99 -2.40 20.25
CA SER A 287 19.78 -2.70 21.66
C SER A 287 19.27 -4.14 21.89
N LYS A 288 18.34 -4.61 21.05
CA LYS A 288 17.82 -5.97 21.08
C LYS A 288 18.88 -7.00 20.71
N ALA A 289 19.66 -6.72 19.67
CA ALA A 289 20.73 -7.61 19.21
C ALA A 289 21.84 -7.77 20.23
N ILE A 290 22.15 -6.74 21.01
CA ILE A 290 23.10 -6.81 22.13
C ILE A 290 22.55 -7.70 23.25
N VAL A 291 21.30 -7.51 23.65
CA VAL A 291 20.64 -8.30 24.71
C VAL A 291 20.60 -9.79 24.35
N GLU A 292 20.46 -10.12 23.09
CA GLU A 292 20.43 -11.51 22.59
C GLU A 292 21.82 -12.08 22.27
N GLU A 293 22.91 -11.37 22.64
CA GLU A 293 24.29 -11.76 22.36
C GLU A 293 24.60 -12.00 20.86
N ARG A 294 23.80 -11.41 19.98
CA ARG A 294 24.00 -11.47 18.53
C ARG A 294 24.86 -10.34 18.01
N TYR A 295 25.26 -9.43 18.89
CA TYR A 295 26.06 -8.26 18.59
C TYR A 295 26.98 -7.91 19.76
N ASN A 296 28.26 -7.58 19.45
CA ASN A 296 29.23 -7.11 20.44
C ASN A 296 29.25 -5.58 20.49
N PRO A 297 28.88 -4.94 21.62
CA PRO A 297 28.83 -3.49 21.74
C PRO A 297 30.18 -2.79 21.62
N ASP A 298 31.30 -3.51 21.86
CA ASP A 298 32.65 -2.93 21.79
C ASP A 298 33.18 -2.77 20.35
N GLU A 299 32.40 -3.20 19.39
CA GLU A 299 32.75 -3.19 17.97
C GLU A 299 31.81 -2.30 17.15
N ASP A 300 31.67 -1.01 17.53
CA ASP A 300 30.71 -0.06 16.94
C ASP A 300 30.87 0.18 15.42
N GLU A 301 32.06 -0.03 14.87
CA GLU A 301 32.31 0.07 13.43
C GLU A 301 31.78 -1.12 12.62
N ILE A 302 31.17 -2.12 13.27
CA ILE A 302 31.09 -3.47 12.71
C ILE A 302 29.75 -3.77 12.05
N LEU A 303 28.65 -3.11 12.37
CA LEU A 303 27.38 -3.42 11.71
C LEU A 303 27.42 -3.20 10.20
N THR A 304 28.00 -2.10 9.76
CA THR A 304 28.22 -1.81 8.33
C THR A 304 29.26 -2.74 7.72
N ASN A 305 30.26 -3.17 8.47
CA ASN A 305 31.31 -4.10 8.01
C ASN A 305 30.83 -5.56 7.99
N GLN A 306 29.83 -5.92 8.79
CA GLN A 306 29.23 -7.26 8.80
C GLN A 306 28.12 -7.43 7.76
N TRP A 307 27.52 -6.35 7.28
CA TRP A 307 26.46 -6.40 6.30
C TRP A 307 27.02 -6.34 4.89
N SER A 308 26.77 -7.37 4.13
CA SER A 308 27.16 -7.39 2.71
C SER A 308 26.28 -6.47 1.85
N ARG A 309 25.06 -6.15 2.30
CA ARG A 309 24.09 -5.30 1.59
C ARG A 309 23.13 -4.63 2.56
N ILE A 310 22.75 -3.40 2.24
CA ILE A 310 21.69 -2.65 2.89
C ILE A 310 20.62 -2.39 1.85
N ILE A 311 19.37 -2.74 2.16
CA ILE A 311 18.21 -2.46 1.32
C ILE A 311 17.31 -1.53 2.10
N VAL A 312 17.03 -0.35 1.55
CA VAL A 312 16.19 0.65 2.17
C VAL A 312 15.01 1.00 1.27
N HIS A 313 13.86 1.27 1.86
CA HIS A 313 12.78 1.96 1.19
C HIS A 313 13.13 3.45 1.15
N LEU A 314 13.21 4.02 -0.04
CA LEU A 314 13.51 5.44 -0.23
C LEU A 314 12.33 6.13 -0.88
N PRO A 315 11.76 7.15 -0.26
CA PRO A 315 10.72 7.95 -0.88
C PRO A 315 11.25 8.76 -2.09
N CYS A 316 12.59 8.95 -2.19
CA CYS A 316 13.23 9.63 -3.31
C CYS A 316 14.72 9.25 -3.37
N LEU A 317 15.26 9.01 -4.58
CA LEU A 317 16.68 8.63 -4.79
C LEU A 317 17.68 9.73 -4.39
N LEU A 318 17.28 11.01 -4.38
CA LEU A 318 18.13 12.11 -3.93
C LEU A 318 18.52 12.03 -2.44
N TYR A 319 17.81 11.25 -1.64
CA TYR A 319 18.13 11.07 -0.21
C TYR A 319 19.19 9.99 0.04
N THR A 320 19.60 9.25 -0.99
CA THR A 320 20.64 8.21 -0.82
C THR A 320 22.03 8.81 -0.61
N SER A 321 22.32 9.99 -1.15
CA SER A 321 23.63 10.61 -0.97
C SER A 321 23.78 11.19 0.45
N ASP A 322 22.73 11.82 0.99
CA ASP A 322 22.81 12.47 2.30
C ASP A 322 22.66 11.49 3.46
N ALA A 323 21.85 10.42 3.29
CA ALA A 323 21.70 9.39 4.32
C ALA A 323 22.90 8.42 4.42
N ALA A 324 23.73 8.31 3.38
CA ALA A 324 24.95 7.52 3.39
C ALA A 324 26.15 8.26 4.01
N ASP A 325 26.12 9.62 3.99
CA ASP A 325 27.18 10.45 4.56
C ASP A 325 26.98 10.74 6.07
N ASP A 326 25.76 10.51 6.60
CA ASP A 326 25.42 10.73 8.03
C ASP A 326 25.43 9.41 8.87
N THR A 327 25.79 8.26 8.30
CA THR A 327 25.94 6.98 8.99
C THR A 327 27.37 6.49 8.98
#